data_82209df7cf5bdbd0c668ff27a753ec31
#
_entry.id   82209df7cf5bdbd0c668ff27a753ec31
#
_cell.length_a   1.000
_cell.length_b   1.000
_cell.length_c   1.000
_cell.angle_alpha   90.00
_cell.angle_beta   90.00
_cell.angle_gamma   90.00
#
_symmetry.space_group_name_H-M   'P 1'
#
loop_
_entity.id
_entity.type
_entity.pdbx_description
1 polymer ?
#
loop_
_entity_poly.entity_id
_entity_poly.type
_entity_poly.pdbx_seq_one_letter_code
_entity_poly.pdbx_strand_id
1 'polypeptide(L)'
;MSAILKQRVRYAPYLKKLRTPQECIPLFSNGQYLGWSGFTGVGAPKVIPTALADHVEKNNLQGKLGFNLFVGASAGPEESRWADLDMIHRRAPHQVGKPISRAINDNRTLFFDKHLSMFPQDLTYGYYTREKSNDLLDYTIIEATAITEDGSIVPGPAVGGSPEMISVSDKIIIEVNTATPSFEGLHDIDMPVNPPFRQPYPYTSVDQRNVLTEIPVDPSNVVAIVESTTPDQVPNPTP
;
A
#
# COMPACT_ATOMS: atom_id res chain seq x y z
N MET A 1 20.52 5.29 -8.04
CA MET A 1 19.81 4.08 -8.53
C MET A 1 20.77 2.91 -8.44
N SER A 2 20.43 1.90 -7.64
CA SER A 2 21.25 0.70 -7.50
C SER A 2 21.20 -0.17 -8.76
N ALA A 3 22.21 -1.04 -8.95
CA ALA A 3 22.19 -2.02 -10.03
C ALA A 3 21.05 -3.02 -9.87
N ILE A 4 20.72 -3.36 -8.61
CA ILE A 4 19.61 -4.27 -8.27
C ILE A 4 18.27 -3.65 -8.68
N LEU A 5 18.01 -2.39 -8.37
CA LEU A 5 16.79 -1.72 -8.78
C LEU A 5 16.57 -1.77 -10.30
N LYS A 6 17.65 -1.55 -11.08
CA LYS A 6 17.57 -1.64 -12.56
C LYS A 6 17.16 -3.03 -13.06
N GLN A 7 17.58 -4.08 -12.35
CA GLN A 7 17.21 -5.46 -12.69
C GLN A 7 15.76 -5.78 -12.29
N ARG A 8 15.24 -5.10 -11.24
CA ARG A 8 13.90 -5.31 -10.71
C ARG A 8 12.83 -4.49 -11.44
N VAL A 9 13.18 -3.37 -12.07
CA VAL A 9 12.27 -2.50 -12.82
C VAL A 9 12.51 -2.72 -14.30
N ARG A 10 11.77 -3.66 -14.91
CA ARG A 10 11.95 -4.07 -16.30
C ARG A 10 11.10 -3.29 -17.30
N TYR A 11 10.07 -2.60 -16.83
CA TYR A 11 9.28 -1.70 -17.69
C TYR A 11 10.01 -0.38 -17.91
N ALA A 12 10.63 -0.22 -19.07
CA ALA A 12 11.49 0.92 -19.37
C ALA A 12 10.86 2.31 -19.16
N PRO A 13 9.55 2.55 -19.44
CA PRO A 13 8.93 3.84 -19.18
C PRO A 13 8.97 4.26 -17.72
N TYR A 14 8.98 3.31 -16.77
CA TYR A 14 9.03 3.61 -15.33
C TYR A 14 10.39 4.13 -14.86
N LEU A 15 11.45 3.89 -15.60
CA LEU A 15 12.78 4.45 -15.29
C LEU A 15 12.78 5.99 -15.29
N LYS A 16 11.86 6.63 -16.03
CA LYS A 16 11.66 8.08 -16.02
C LYS A 16 10.86 8.58 -14.81
N LYS A 17 10.22 7.67 -14.08
CA LYS A 17 9.40 7.96 -12.88
C LYS A 17 10.16 7.67 -11.58
N LEU A 18 11.45 7.32 -11.66
CA LEU A 18 12.29 7.12 -10.50
C LEU A 18 12.47 8.43 -9.73
N ARG A 19 12.24 8.36 -8.42
CA ARG A 19 12.36 9.48 -7.49
C ARG A 19 12.97 9.01 -6.17
N THR A 20 13.54 9.95 -5.46
CA THR A 20 13.83 9.78 -4.03
C THR A 20 12.54 9.93 -3.21
N PRO A 21 12.48 9.38 -1.99
CA PRO A 21 11.33 9.60 -1.10
C PRO A 21 11.04 11.09 -0.86
N GLN A 22 12.09 11.91 -0.75
CA GLN A 22 11.98 13.35 -0.53
C GLN A 22 11.35 14.09 -1.72
N GLU A 23 11.63 13.66 -2.94
CA GLU A 23 11.01 14.22 -4.16
C GLU A 23 9.52 13.86 -4.28
N CYS A 24 9.05 12.88 -3.53
CA CYS A 24 7.64 12.51 -3.49
C CYS A 24 6.83 13.34 -2.47
N ILE A 25 7.47 13.96 -1.47
CA ILE A 25 6.78 14.73 -0.42
C ILE A 25 5.80 15.79 -0.98
N PRO A 26 6.14 16.58 -2.02
CA PRO A 26 5.22 17.58 -2.58
C PRO A 26 3.95 17.01 -3.23
N LEU A 27 3.87 15.70 -3.44
CA LEU A 27 2.67 15.05 -3.96
C LEU A 27 1.56 14.95 -2.91
N PHE A 28 1.91 15.06 -1.62
CA PHE A 28 1.00 14.81 -0.52
C PHE A 28 0.46 16.10 0.09
N SER A 29 -0.84 16.11 0.36
CA SER A 29 -1.56 17.23 0.97
C SER A 29 -2.45 16.73 2.12
N ASN A 30 -2.74 17.61 3.07
CA ASN A 30 -3.57 17.29 4.21
C ASN A 30 -4.95 16.75 3.80
N GLY A 31 -5.42 15.72 4.47
CA GLY A 31 -6.75 15.14 4.28
C GLY A 31 -6.88 14.14 3.14
N GLN A 32 -5.82 13.87 2.37
CA GLN A 32 -5.85 12.87 1.30
C GLN A 32 -6.14 11.46 1.82
N TYR A 33 -6.71 10.66 0.94
CA TYR A 33 -7.05 9.26 1.16
C TYR A 33 -5.94 8.37 0.61
N LEU A 34 -5.27 7.66 1.50
CA LEU A 34 -4.10 6.85 1.16
C LEU A 34 -4.37 5.37 1.38
N GLY A 35 -4.09 4.55 0.37
CA GLY A 35 -3.96 3.11 0.49
C GLY A 35 -2.50 2.71 0.73
N TRP A 36 -2.26 1.75 1.64
CA TRP A 36 -0.95 1.13 1.82
C TRP A 36 -1.05 -0.37 1.63
N SER A 37 -0.11 -0.95 0.91
CA SER A 37 0.10 -2.40 0.90
C SER A 37 0.52 -2.93 2.27
N GLY A 38 0.55 -4.23 2.39
CA GLY A 38 1.10 -4.92 3.55
C GLY A 38 0.08 -5.49 4.52
N PHE A 39 0.58 -6.40 5.33
CA PHE A 39 -0.16 -7.09 6.38
C PHE A 39 0.78 -7.39 7.56
N THR A 40 0.43 -6.93 8.76
CA THR A 40 1.18 -7.17 10.02
C THR A 40 2.68 -6.86 9.95
N GLY A 41 3.07 -5.78 9.29
CA GLY A 41 4.48 -5.35 9.17
C GLY A 41 5.26 -5.99 8.02
N VAL A 42 4.59 -6.77 7.18
CA VAL A 42 5.19 -7.41 5.99
C VAL A 42 4.62 -6.79 4.72
N GLY A 43 5.46 -6.45 3.76
CA GLY A 43 5.04 -5.87 2.48
C GLY A 43 4.45 -4.46 2.58
N ALA A 44 4.67 -3.76 3.69
CA ALA A 44 4.22 -2.39 3.87
C ALA A 44 5.24 -1.40 3.28
N PRO A 45 4.80 -0.22 2.79
CA PRO A 45 5.71 0.82 2.36
C PRO A 45 6.49 1.35 3.56
N LYS A 46 7.76 1.68 3.36
CA LYS A 46 8.71 2.05 4.43
C LYS A 46 9.31 3.43 4.23
N VAL A 47 9.82 3.69 3.01
CA VAL A 47 10.65 4.89 2.79
C VAL A 47 9.82 6.14 2.54
N ILE A 48 8.66 6.04 1.89
CA ILE A 48 7.73 7.18 1.72
C ILE A 48 7.10 7.57 3.06
N PRO A 49 6.53 6.63 3.85
CA PRO A 49 6.00 6.98 5.17
C PRO A 49 7.05 7.58 6.10
N THR A 50 8.28 7.05 6.08
CA THR A 50 9.39 7.60 6.88
C THR A 50 9.73 9.02 6.44
N ALA A 51 9.87 9.28 5.14
CA ALA A 51 10.20 10.61 4.63
C ALA A 51 9.12 11.65 4.94
N LEU A 52 7.83 11.27 4.90
CA LEU A 52 6.73 12.13 5.31
C LEU A 52 6.76 12.44 6.81
N ALA A 53 7.03 11.44 7.66
CA ALA A 53 7.20 11.64 9.10
C ALA A 53 8.36 12.59 9.40
N ASP A 54 9.52 12.40 8.76
CA ASP A 54 10.67 13.30 8.90
C ASP A 54 10.34 14.74 8.48
N HIS A 55 9.57 14.89 7.40
CA HIS A 55 9.12 16.19 6.91
C HIS A 55 8.20 16.89 7.93
N VAL A 56 7.25 16.14 8.51
CA VAL A 56 6.32 16.65 9.53
C VAL A 56 7.07 17.10 10.77
N GLU A 57 7.99 16.30 11.28
CA GLU A 57 8.80 16.66 12.46
C GLU A 57 9.66 17.89 12.20
N LYS A 58 10.41 17.89 11.10
CA LYS A 58 11.33 18.99 10.74
C LYS A 58 10.63 20.32 10.56
N ASN A 59 9.37 20.32 10.11
CA ASN A 59 8.63 21.54 9.79
C ASN A 59 7.53 21.87 10.82
N ASN A 60 7.44 21.16 11.95
CA ASN A 60 6.43 21.32 12.99
C ASN A 60 4.99 21.27 12.44
N LEU A 61 4.72 20.21 11.64
CA LEU A 61 3.43 19.99 10.97
C LEU A 61 2.56 18.93 11.66
N GLN A 62 2.90 18.52 12.89
CA GLN A 62 2.11 17.58 13.69
C GLN A 62 0.66 18.07 13.81
N GLY A 63 -0.29 17.21 13.52
CA GLY A 63 -1.72 17.54 13.48
C GLY A 63 -2.16 18.49 12.36
N LYS A 64 -1.23 18.98 11.51
CA LYS A 64 -1.51 19.88 10.38
C LYS A 64 -1.42 19.18 9.02
N LEU A 65 -0.60 18.17 8.92
CA LEU A 65 -0.50 17.30 7.76
C LEU A 65 -0.85 15.88 8.19
N GLY A 66 -2.03 15.43 7.83
CA GLY A 66 -2.53 14.10 8.17
C GLY A 66 -3.42 13.53 7.08
N PHE A 67 -3.70 12.24 7.15
CA PHE A 67 -4.27 11.45 6.06
C PHE A 67 -5.39 10.53 6.54
N ASN A 68 -6.28 10.18 5.63
CA ASN A 68 -7.23 9.08 5.80
C ASN A 68 -6.55 7.81 5.30
N LEU A 69 -6.15 6.93 6.22
CA LEU A 69 -5.29 5.78 5.92
C LEU A 69 -6.08 4.47 5.85
N PHE A 70 -5.95 3.78 4.73
CA PHE A 70 -6.53 2.48 4.45
C PHE A 70 -5.41 1.46 4.22
N VAL A 71 -5.36 0.44 5.06
CA VAL A 71 -4.35 -0.61 4.99
C VAL A 71 -4.92 -1.87 5.63
N GLY A 72 -4.37 -3.04 5.38
CA GLY A 72 -4.76 -4.27 6.06
C GLY A 72 -4.57 -4.20 7.58
N ALA A 73 -4.39 -5.31 8.25
CA ALA A 73 -3.96 -5.32 9.64
C ALA A 73 -2.52 -4.81 9.70
N SER A 74 -2.30 -3.62 10.25
CA SER A 74 -0.96 -3.05 10.33
C SER A 74 -0.43 -3.01 11.76
N ALA A 75 0.87 -3.17 11.90
CA ALA A 75 1.60 -3.13 13.15
C ALA A 75 3.03 -2.59 12.96
N GLY A 76 3.29 -1.96 11.81
CA GLY A 76 4.63 -1.48 11.46
C GLY A 76 5.06 -0.24 12.24
N PRO A 77 6.37 0.02 12.33
CA PRO A 77 6.91 1.21 12.99
C PRO A 77 6.52 2.51 12.27
N GLU A 78 6.32 2.47 10.97
CA GLU A 78 5.93 3.62 10.15
C GLU A 78 4.55 4.14 10.55
N GLU A 79 3.54 3.26 10.67
CA GLU A 79 2.20 3.65 11.13
C GLU A 79 2.24 4.10 12.60
N SER A 80 3.02 3.42 13.44
CA SER A 80 3.19 3.81 14.84
C SER A 80 3.73 5.23 14.97
N ARG A 81 4.75 5.58 14.18
CA ARG A 81 5.32 6.92 14.13
C ARG A 81 4.32 7.95 13.62
N TRP A 82 3.53 7.61 12.58
CA TRP A 82 2.49 8.48 12.08
C TRP A 82 1.41 8.76 13.13
N ALA A 83 1.03 7.76 13.91
CA ALA A 83 0.08 7.94 15.01
C ALA A 83 0.62 8.85 16.12
N ASP A 84 1.90 8.71 16.47
CA ASP A 84 2.56 9.58 17.47
C ASP A 84 2.73 11.03 16.99
N LEU A 85 2.79 11.25 15.68
CA LEU A 85 2.89 12.56 15.03
C LEU A 85 1.52 13.19 14.65
N ASP A 86 0.42 12.58 15.04
CA ASP A 86 -0.95 13.00 14.66
C ASP A 86 -1.15 13.16 13.14
N MET A 87 -0.56 12.23 12.37
CA MET A 87 -0.65 12.20 10.91
C MET A 87 -1.80 11.32 10.39
N ILE A 88 -2.60 10.71 11.26
CA ILE A 88 -3.70 9.81 10.86
C ILE A 88 -5.03 10.40 11.32
N HIS A 89 -5.78 10.97 10.39
CA HIS A 89 -7.12 11.50 10.67
C HIS A 89 -8.16 10.39 10.79
N ARG A 90 -8.08 9.41 9.91
CA ARG A 90 -8.97 8.24 9.88
C ARG A 90 -8.15 6.98 9.61
N ARG A 91 -8.50 5.89 10.29
CA ARG A 91 -7.88 4.58 10.11
C ARG A 91 -8.94 3.51 9.88
N ALA A 92 -8.79 2.73 8.83
CA ALA A 92 -9.62 1.57 8.54
C ALA A 92 -8.78 0.45 7.91
N PRO A 93 -9.18 -0.82 8.04
CA PRO A 93 -10.29 -1.36 8.81
C PRO A 93 -9.87 -1.87 10.20
N HIS A 94 -8.68 -2.43 10.34
CA HIS A 94 -8.21 -3.13 11.53
C HIS A 94 -6.82 -2.65 11.94
N GLN A 95 -6.61 -2.41 13.22
CA GLN A 95 -5.34 -1.97 13.74
C GLN A 95 -4.91 -2.83 14.95
N VAL A 96 -3.61 -3.04 15.13
CA VAL A 96 -3.04 -3.82 16.23
C VAL A 96 -1.91 -3.08 16.95
N GLY A 97 -1.52 -1.89 16.48
CA GLY A 97 -0.44 -1.10 17.06
C GLY A 97 -0.86 -0.33 18.30
N LYS A 98 -0.02 -0.33 19.37
CA LYS A 98 -0.31 0.43 20.61
C LYS A 98 -0.39 1.96 20.39
N PRO A 99 0.49 2.62 19.58
CA PRO A 99 0.37 4.05 19.33
C PRO A 99 -0.94 4.45 18.67
N ILE A 100 -1.37 3.71 17.65
CA ILE A 100 -2.64 4.00 16.98
C ILE A 100 -3.84 3.71 17.88
N SER A 101 -3.79 2.67 18.72
CA SER A 101 -4.84 2.43 19.73
C SER A 101 -4.98 3.60 20.69
N ARG A 102 -3.88 4.19 21.15
CA ARG A 102 -3.91 5.40 21.99
C ARG A 102 -4.53 6.58 21.25
N ALA A 103 -4.09 6.83 20.00
CA ALA A 103 -4.62 7.92 19.19
C ALA A 103 -6.15 7.81 18.99
N ILE A 104 -6.66 6.59 18.80
CA ILE A 104 -8.11 6.32 18.69
C ILE A 104 -8.82 6.59 20.03
N ASN A 105 -8.31 6.05 21.12
CA ASN A 105 -8.92 6.21 22.45
C ASN A 105 -8.90 7.68 22.91
N ASP A 106 -7.90 8.44 22.51
CA ASP A 106 -7.77 9.87 22.79
C ASP A 106 -8.60 10.75 21.81
N ASN A 107 -9.39 10.15 20.93
CA ASN A 107 -10.18 10.83 19.88
C ASN A 107 -9.35 11.70 18.91
N ARG A 108 -8.06 11.39 18.72
CA ARG A 108 -7.18 12.07 17.74
C ARG A 108 -7.27 11.45 16.35
N THR A 109 -7.66 10.17 16.29
CA THR A 109 -7.85 9.41 15.05
C THR A 109 -9.25 8.82 15.02
N LEU A 110 -10.00 9.08 13.96
CA LEU A 110 -11.27 8.40 13.69
C LEU A 110 -10.98 6.97 13.28
N PHE A 111 -11.65 6.02 13.89
CA PHE A 111 -11.46 4.61 13.60
C PHE A 111 -12.73 3.97 13.09
N PHE A 112 -12.57 3.17 12.06
CA PHE A 112 -13.63 2.40 11.48
C PHE A 112 -13.26 0.92 11.53
N ASP A 113 -13.74 0.23 12.56
CA ASP A 113 -13.53 -1.20 12.71
C ASP A 113 -14.38 -1.98 11.70
N LYS A 114 -13.73 -2.84 10.95
CA LYS A 114 -14.37 -3.67 9.95
C LYS A 114 -13.69 -5.02 9.87
N HIS A 115 -14.45 -6.06 9.64
CA HIS A 115 -13.89 -7.38 9.40
C HIS A 115 -12.99 -7.36 8.15
N LEU A 116 -11.77 -7.87 8.27
CA LEU A 116 -10.77 -7.80 7.19
C LEU A 116 -11.24 -8.43 5.87
N SER A 117 -12.04 -9.51 5.95
CA SER A 117 -12.60 -10.16 4.76
C SER A 117 -13.59 -9.29 3.98
N MET A 118 -14.16 -8.27 4.61
CA MET A 118 -15.13 -7.36 3.98
C MET A 118 -14.47 -6.09 3.44
N PHE A 119 -13.34 -5.69 3.99
CA PHE A 119 -12.71 -4.41 3.69
C PHE A 119 -12.35 -4.24 2.21
N PRO A 120 -11.68 -5.19 1.53
CA PRO A 120 -11.32 -5.02 0.12
C PRO A 120 -12.55 -4.84 -0.76
N GLN A 121 -13.59 -5.63 -0.51
CA GLN A 121 -14.84 -5.55 -1.25
C GLN A 121 -15.57 -4.22 -1.01
N ASP A 122 -15.67 -3.77 0.24
CA ASP A 122 -16.28 -2.48 0.58
C ASP A 122 -15.52 -1.31 -0.05
N LEU A 123 -14.19 -1.43 -0.18
CA LEU A 123 -13.36 -0.45 -0.84
C LEU A 123 -13.69 -0.37 -2.33
N THR A 124 -13.78 -1.50 -3.03
CA THR A 124 -14.13 -1.54 -4.46
C THR A 124 -15.57 -1.11 -4.74
N TYR A 125 -16.46 -1.18 -3.74
CA TYR A 125 -17.84 -0.66 -3.86
C TYR A 125 -17.94 0.84 -3.56
N GLY A 126 -16.81 1.51 -3.31
CA GLY A 126 -16.78 2.95 -3.00
C GLY A 126 -17.31 3.30 -1.61
N TYR A 127 -17.44 2.33 -0.69
CA TYR A 127 -18.02 2.58 0.63
C TYR A 127 -17.22 3.64 1.42
N TYR A 128 -15.89 3.63 1.29
CA TYR A 128 -15.02 4.53 2.03
C TYR A 128 -14.72 5.86 1.33
N THR A 129 -15.04 5.95 0.04
CA THR A 129 -14.66 7.09 -0.82
C THR A 129 -15.86 7.91 -1.32
N ARG A 130 -17.08 7.55 -0.93
CA ARG A 130 -18.34 8.19 -1.37
C ARG A 130 -18.43 9.70 -1.15
N GLU A 131 -17.73 10.23 -0.19
CA GLU A 131 -17.68 11.67 0.08
C GLU A 131 -16.72 12.43 -0.85
N LYS A 132 -15.95 11.71 -1.67
CA LYS A 132 -15.05 12.29 -2.67
C LYS A 132 -15.76 12.39 -4.02
N SER A 133 -15.44 13.43 -4.78
CA SER A 133 -16.04 13.69 -6.09
C SER A 133 -15.69 12.64 -7.15
N ASN A 134 -14.57 11.93 -6.99
CA ASN A 134 -14.09 10.92 -7.94
C ASN A 134 -14.21 9.47 -7.43
N ASP A 135 -14.71 9.27 -6.20
CA ASP A 135 -14.84 7.96 -5.55
C ASP A 135 -13.53 7.13 -5.48
N LEU A 136 -12.35 7.78 -5.58
CA LEU A 136 -11.05 7.12 -5.60
C LEU A 136 -10.20 7.47 -4.38
N LEU A 137 -9.26 6.59 -4.01
CA LEU A 137 -8.12 6.94 -3.19
C LEU A 137 -7.24 7.93 -3.96
N ASP A 138 -6.67 8.93 -3.29
CA ASP A 138 -5.78 9.90 -3.93
C ASP A 138 -4.46 9.23 -4.33
N TYR A 139 -3.91 8.43 -3.43
CA TYR A 139 -2.71 7.64 -3.67
C TYR A 139 -2.81 6.26 -3.06
N THR A 140 -2.27 5.28 -3.74
CA THR A 140 -1.90 4.00 -3.13
C THR A 140 -0.39 3.83 -3.21
N ILE A 141 0.23 3.50 -2.07
CA ILE A 141 1.66 3.23 -1.96
C ILE A 141 1.83 1.72 -1.80
N ILE A 142 2.45 1.09 -2.78
CA ILE A 142 2.60 -0.37 -2.85
C ILE A 142 4.07 -0.75 -2.73
N GLU A 143 4.38 -1.60 -1.77
CA GLU A 143 5.69 -2.28 -1.78
C GLU A 143 5.68 -3.38 -2.84
N ALA A 144 6.74 -3.43 -3.64
CA ALA A 144 6.96 -4.42 -4.67
C ALA A 144 8.35 -5.05 -4.53
N THR A 145 8.53 -6.26 -5.02
CA THR A 145 9.86 -6.88 -5.16
C THR A 145 10.40 -6.81 -6.57
N ALA A 146 9.54 -6.63 -7.55
CA ALA A 146 9.91 -6.37 -8.95
C ALA A 146 8.75 -5.70 -9.70
N ILE A 147 9.06 -5.19 -10.89
CA ILE A 147 8.12 -4.71 -11.89
C ILE A 147 8.44 -5.45 -13.19
N THR A 148 7.45 -6.07 -13.79
CA THR A 148 7.57 -6.88 -15.00
C THR A 148 7.75 -6.03 -16.25
N GLU A 149 7.96 -6.65 -17.40
CA GLU A 149 8.20 -5.97 -18.68
C GLU A 149 6.98 -5.20 -19.20
N ASP A 150 5.77 -5.60 -18.80
CA ASP A 150 4.51 -4.92 -19.12
C ASP A 150 4.10 -3.86 -18.08
N GLY A 151 4.88 -3.72 -17.00
CA GLY A 151 4.65 -2.74 -15.94
C GLY A 151 3.82 -3.25 -14.76
N SER A 152 3.46 -4.54 -14.74
CA SER A 152 2.74 -5.16 -13.61
C SER A 152 3.63 -5.23 -12.36
N ILE A 153 2.99 -5.21 -11.20
CA ILE A 153 3.67 -5.18 -9.90
C ILE A 153 3.79 -6.60 -9.36
N VAL A 154 5.01 -7.01 -9.03
CA VAL A 154 5.28 -8.22 -8.24
C VAL A 154 5.31 -7.82 -6.77
N PRO A 155 4.28 -8.12 -5.97
CA PRO A 155 4.26 -7.76 -4.55
C PRO A 155 5.36 -8.48 -3.75
N GLY A 156 5.56 -8.04 -2.52
CA GLY A 156 6.35 -8.73 -1.53
C GLY A 156 5.61 -9.93 -0.93
N PRO A 157 6.01 -10.41 0.27
CA PRO A 157 5.39 -11.58 0.88
C PRO A 157 3.91 -11.42 1.20
N ALA A 158 3.40 -10.20 1.29
CA ALA A 158 2.00 -9.90 1.56
C ALA A 158 1.34 -9.20 0.38
N VAL A 159 0.34 -9.82 -0.21
CA VAL A 159 -0.53 -9.21 -1.24
C VAL A 159 -1.58 -8.34 -0.56
N GLY A 160 -2.25 -8.86 0.49
CA GLY A 160 -3.31 -8.16 1.21
C GLY A 160 -4.41 -7.65 0.27
N GLY A 161 -4.89 -6.43 0.51
CA GLY A 161 -5.88 -5.75 -0.33
C GLY A 161 -5.24 -4.88 -1.43
N SER A 162 -4.01 -5.16 -1.83
CA SER A 162 -3.29 -4.35 -2.84
C SER A 162 -4.00 -4.32 -4.20
N PRO A 163 -4.56 -5.43 -4.72
CA PRO A 163 -5.30 -5.41 -5.98
C PRO A 163 -6.50 -4.46 -5.94
N GLU A 164 -7.27 -4.49 -4.85
CA GLU A 164 -8.43 -3.64 -4.66
C GLU A 164 -8.02 -2.17 -4.50
N MET A 165 -6.99 -1.89 -3.69
CA MET A 165 -6.49 -0.52 -3.52
C MET A 165 -6.00 0.07 -4.84
N ILE A 166 -5.27 -0.70 -5.66
CA ILE A 166 -4.80 -0.28 -6.98
C ILE A 166 -5.98 0.02 -7.89
N SER A 167 -7.02 -0.85 -7.90
CA SER A 167 -8.18 -0.70 -8.77
C SER A 167 -9.03 0.55 -8.51
N VAL A 168 -8.94 1.12 -7.29
CA VAL A 168 -9.70 2.30 -6.85
C VAL A 168 -8.81 3.50 -6.53
N SER A 169 -7.61 3.56 -7.09
CA SER A 169 -6.67 4.66 -6.86
C SER A 169 -6.54 5.56 -8.08
N ASP A 170 -6.52 6.89 -7.83
CA ASP A 170 -6.20 7.88 -8.86
C ASP A 170 -4.72 7.78 -9.24
N LYS A 171 -3.84 7.66 -8.26
CA LYS A 171 -2.39 7.61 -8.45
C LYS A 171 -1.73 6.51 -7.62
N ILE A 172 -0.64 5.98 -8.16
CA ILE A 172 0.10 4.89 -7.55
C ILE A 172 1.57 5.26 -7.41
N ILE A 173 2.13 4.99 -6.23
CA ILE A 173 3.56 5.05 -5.95
C ILE A 173 4.03 3.63 -5.65
N ILE A 174 5.10 3.19 -6.29
CA ILE A 174 5.65 1.85 -6.08
C ILE A 174 6.98 1.97 -5.34
N GLU A 175 7.07 1.39 -4.14
CA GLU A 175 8.33 1.19 -3.43
C GLU A 175 8.90 -0.17 -3.81
N VAL A 176 9.96 -0.18 -4.61
CA VAL A 176 10.65 -1.42 -4.97
C VAL A 176 11.66 -1.77 -3.88
N ASN A 177 11.36 -2.79 -3.10
CA ASN A 177 12.20 -3.25 -2.00
C ASN A 177 13.27 -4.22 -2.52
N THR A 178 14.50 -3.74 -2.57
CA THR A 178 15.66 -4.52 -3.04
C THR A 178 16.33 -5.36 -1.95
N ALA A 179 15.93 -5.19 -0.67
CA ALA A 179 16.36 -6.04 0.43
C ALA A 179 15.61 -7.37 0.47
N THR A 180 14.41 -7.43 -0.12
CA THR A 180 13.59 -8.64 -0.18
C THR A 180 13.88 -9.40 -1.49
N PRO A 181 13.98 -10.74 -1.51
CA PRO A 181 14.06 -11.53 -2.74
C PRO A 181 12.89 -11.26 -3.69
N SER A 182 13.06 -11.51 -4.99
CA SER A 182 11.92 -11.43 -5.91
C SER A 182 10.92 -12.54 -5.65
N PHE A 183 9.65 -12.18 -5.59
CA PHE A 183 8.52 -13.10 -5.44
C PHE A 183 7.85 -13.40 -6.79
N GLU A 184 8.49 -13.08 -7.89
CA GLU A 184 7.97 -13.32 -9.24
C GLU A 184 7.58 -14.79 -9.45
N GLY A 185 6.37 -14.99 -9.95
CA GLY A 185 5.82 -16.33 -10.19
C GLY A 185 5.33 -17.08 -8.94
N LEU A 186 5.47 -16.52 -7.72
CA LEU A 186 5.10 -17.22 -6.48
C LEU A 186 3.67 -16.97 -6.02
N HIS A 187 3.03 -15.89 -6.49
CA HIS A 187 1.69 -15.52 -6.05
C HIS A 187 0.58 -16.19 -6.86
N ASP A 188 -0.60 -16.26 -6.23
CA ASP A 188 -1.89 -16.50 -6.85
C ASP A 188 -2.80 -15.31 -6.50
N ILE A 189 -2.88 -14.32 -7.41
CA ILE A 189 -3.56 -13.05 -7.19
C ILE A 189 -4.83 -13.00 -8.03
N ASP A 190 -5.96 -12.84 -7.36
CA ASP A 190 -7.23 -12.59 -8.02
C ASP A 190 -7.50 -11.08 -8.09
N MET A 191 -7.86 -10.60 -9.27
CA MET A 191 -8.23 -9.21 -9.44
C MET A 191 -9.69 -9.00 -9.06
N PRO A 192 -10.02 -7.88 -8.38
CA PRO A 192 -11.37 -7.64 -7.92
C PRO A 192 -12.36 -7.50 -9.07
N VAL A 193 -13.41 -8.30 -9.02
CA VAL A 193 -14.54 -8.20 -9.96
C VAL A 193 -15.81 -7.94 -9.18
N ASN A 194 -16.45 -6.81 -9.48
CA ASN A 194 -17.70 -6.43 -8.80
C ASN A 194 -18.91 -7.18 -9.39
N PRO A 195 -19.94 -7.52 -8.57
CA PRO A 195 -21.20 -8.01 -9.09
C PRO A 195 -21.82 -7.05 -10.12
N PRO A 196 -22.52 -7.56 -11.15
CA PRO A 196 -22.89 -8.95 -11.40
C PRO A 196 -21.87 -9.74 -12.23
N PHE A 197 -20.67 -9.23 -12.45
CA PHE A 197 -19.69 -9.74 -13.42
C PHE A 197 -18.85 -10.91 -12.87
N ARG A 198 -19.01 -11.29 -11.61
CA ARG A 198 -18.29 -12.41 -11.00
C ARG A 198 -18.66 -13.73 -11.64
N GLN A 199 -17.65 -14.56 -11.90
CA GLN A 199 -17.78 -15.91 -12.44
C GLN A 199 -17.20 -16.92 -11.45
N PRO A 200 -17.70 -18.16 -11.41
CA PRO A 200 -17.07 -19.24 -10.66
C PRO A 200 -15.66 -19.52 -11.18
N TYR A 201 -14.73 -19.84 -10.28
CA TYR A 201 -13.40 -20.30 -10.67
C TYR A 201 -13.47 -21.66 -11.36
N PRO A 202 -12.99 -21.80 -12.61
CA PRO A 202 -13.09 -23.04 -13.36
C PRO A 202 -11.94 -24.01 -13.02
N TYR A 203 -11.82 -24.42 -11.75
CA TYR A 203 -10.81 -25.41 -11.35
C TYR A 203 -11.12 -26.76 -11.96
N THR A 204 -10.22 -27.28 -12.80
CA THR A 204 -10.34 -28.59 -13.46
C THR A 204 -9.27 -29.60 -13.01
N SER A 205 -8.22 -29.13 -12.32
CA SER A 205 -7.18 -29.97 -11.70
C SER A 205 -6.70 -29.34 -10.38
N VAL A 206 -6.05 -30.14 -9.52
CA VAL A 206 -5.59 -29.73 -8.20
C VAL A 206 -4.38 -28.79 -8.23
N ASP A 207 -3.67 -28.75 -9.34
CA ASP A 207 -2.46 -27.95 -9.58
C ASP A 207 -2.72 -26.77 -10.52
N GLN A 208 -3.98 -26.54 -10.90
CA GLN A 208 -4.33 -25.46 -11.81
C GLN A 208 -4.24 -24.09 -11.11
N ARG A 209 -3.53 -23.15 -11.73
CA ARG A 209 -3.59 -21.73 -11.42
C ARG A 209 -4.66 -21.06 -12.29
N ASN A 210 -5.57 -20.34 -11.67
CA ASN A 210 -6.62 -19.57 -12.35
C ASN A 210 -6.43 -18.05 -12.23
N VAL A 211 -5.36 -17.63 -11.59
CA VAL A 211 -5.14 -16.26 -11.17
C VAL A 211 -3.75 -15.80 -11.56
N LEU A 212 -3.48 -14.52 -11.36
CA LEU A 212 -2.24 -13.88 -11.79
C LEU A 212 -1.12 -14.09 -10.79
N THR A 213 0.12 -13.99 -11.24
CA THR A 213 1.33 -14.00 -10.39
C THR A 213 1.81 -12.59 -10.04
N GLU A 214 1.27 -11.58 -10.69
CA GLU A 214 1.54 -10.16 -10.51
C GLU A 214 0.24 -9.35 -10.56
N ILE A 215 0.29 -8.09 -10.09
CA ILE A 215 -0.86 -7.19 -10.09
C ILE A 215 -0.74 -6.27 -11.32
N PRO A 216 -1.65 -6.39 -12.31
CA PRO A 216 -1.71 -5.46 -13.43
C PRO A 216 -2.00 -4.04 -12.94
N VAL A 217 -1.36 -3.06 -13.54
CA VAL A 217 -1.58 -1.65 -13.25
C VAL A 217 -1.61 -0.84 -14.54
N ASP A 218 -2.49 0.16 -14.60
CA ASP A 218 -2.42 1.14 -15.68
C ASP A 218 -1.16 2.00 -15.50
N PRO A 219 -0.19 1.94 -16.44
CA PRO A 219 1.04 2.70 -16.31
C PRO A 219 0.84 4.22 -16.22
N SER A 220 -0.29 4.75 -16.68
CA SER A 220 -0.61 6.18 -16.60
C SER A 220 -0.86 6.63 -15.16
N ASN A 221 -1.37 5.76 -14.30
CA ASN A 221 -1.66 6.04 -12.89
C ASN A 221 -0.40 5.96 -12.00
N VAL A 222 0.67 5.31 -12.45
CA VAL A 222 1.93 5.25 -11.70
C VAL A 222 2.66 6.59 -11.83
N VAL A 223 2.87 7.28 -10.71
CA VAL A 223 3.49 8.62 -10.70
C VAL A 223 4.92 8.63 -10.20
N ALA A 224 5.30 7.65 -9.40
CA ALA A 224 6.67 7.52 -8.89
C ALA A 224 7.06 6.07 -8.62
N ILE A 225 8.33 5.79 -8.82
CA ILE A 225 9.01 4.56 -8.39
C ILE A 225 10.11 4.96 -7.42
N VAL A 226 10.14 4.33 -6.26
CA VAL A 226 11.11 4.63 -5.21
C VAL A 226 11.82 3.36 -4.79
N GLU A 227 13.13 3.44 -4.57
CA GLU A 227 13.89 2.30 -4.05
C GLU A 227 13.81 2.23 -2.54
N SER A 228 13.48 1.05 -2.00
CA SER A 228 13.62 0.71 -0.60
C SER A 228 14.70 -0.36 -0.43
N THR A 229 15.53 -0.20 0.60
CA THR A 229 16.53 -1.19 1.04
C THR A 229 16.24 -1.66 2.46
N THR A 230 15.07 -1.35 2.99
CA THR A 230 14.67 -1.68 4.34
C THR A 230 13.95 -3.02 4.36
N PRO A 231 14.44 -4.03 5.07
CA PRO A 231 13.78 -5.33 5.16
C PRO A 231 12.47 -5.25 5.94
N ASP A 232 11.59 -6.21 5.70
CA ASP A 232 10.39 -6.39 6.50
C ASP A 232 10.73 -6.71 7.95
N GLN A 233 9.91 -6.22 8.87
CA GLN A 233 10.02 -6.54 10.29
C GLN A 233 9.08 -7.69 10.62
N VAL A 234 9.60 -8.89 10.54
CA VAL A 234 8.87 -10.09 10.98
C VAL A 234 9.11 -10.28 12.47
N PRO A 235 8.06 -10.35 13.31
CA PRO A 235 8.23 -10.71 14.71
C PRO A 235 8.92 -12.06 14.82
N ASN A 236 9.97 -12.16 15.63
CA ASN A 236 10.56 -13.45 15.94
C ASN A 236 9.50 -14.35 16.57
N PRO A 237 9.39 -15.62 16.15
CA PRO A 237 8.54 -16.55 16.86
C PRO A 237 8.98 -16.58 18.33
N THR A 238 8.05 -16.33 19.23
CA THR A 238 8.28 -16.57 20.67
C THR A 238 8.44 -18.06 20.85
N PRO A 239 9.50 -18.54 21.53
CA PRO A 239 9.68 -19.96 21.80
C PRO A 239 8.57 -20.53 22.65
#